data_1b7f2a8b1334a33ef7e36a2a54d0b091
#
_entry.id   1b7f2a8b1334a33ef7e36a2a54d0b091
#
_cell.length_a   1.000
_cell.length_b   1.000
_cell.length_c   1.000
_cell.angle_alpha   90.00
_cell.angle_beta   90.00
_cell.angle_gamma   90.00
#
_symmetry.space_group_name_H-M   'P 1'
#
loop_
_entity.id
_entity.type
_entity.pdbx_description
1 polymer ?
#
loop_
_entity_poly.entity_id
_entity_poly.type
_entity_poly.pdbx_seq_one_letter_code
_entity_poly.pdbx_strand_id
1 'polypeptide(L)'
;MTRTYGRAPVGERVYTDAPGHWESITLTCGLRLSGVTAAMAFPGAMNTTMFEDYVEEVLIPELKPGDVVIWDNLQPHKAEEVVEAVEAAGARVVPLPPWSPDLTPIEEMVSKVKNAMRSAAARATEAVYAAFASALHDVTLEDIAGWFGDRAAYAMQS
;
A
#
# COMPACT_ATOMS: atom_id res chain seq x y z
N MET A 1 -5.49 9.44 -10.50
CA MET A 1 -6.25 10.16 -9.45
C MET A 1 -6.42 11.63 -9.83
N THR A 2 -7.63 12.20 -9.69
CA THR A 2 -7.89 13.63 -9.94
C THR A 2 -7.72 14.43 -8.67
N ARG A 3 -7.32 15.70 -8.81
CA ARG A 3 -7.29 16.63 -7.68
C ARG A 3 -8.72 16.86 -7.17
N THR A 4 -8.89 16.85 -5.86
CA THR A 4 -10.21 17.03 -5.22
C THR A 4 -10.59 18.52 -5.13
N TYR A 5 -9.60 19.42 -5.18
CA TYR A 5 -9.76 20.87 -5.05
C TYR A 5 -8.89 21.61 -6.06
N GLY A 6 -9.40 22.72 -6.58
CA GLY A 6 -8.68 23.69 -7.40
C GLY A 6 -8.89 25.11 -6.87
N ARG A 7 -8.03 26.05 -7.23
CA ARG A 7 -8.19 27.46 -6.93
C ARG A 7 -8.47 28.23 -8.21
N ALA A 8 -9.50 29.05 -8.20
CA ALA A 8 -9.83 30.03 -9.23
C ALA A 8 -10.10 31.40 -8.58
N PRO A 9 -10.11 32.49 -9.34
CA PRO A 9 -10.61 33.77 -8.88
C PRO A 9 -12.03 33.66 -8.31
N VAL A 10 -12.37 34.57 -7.39
CA VAL A 10 -13.71 34.56 -6.79
C VAL A 10 -14.78 34.70 -7.87
N GLY A 11 -15.73 33.77 -7.90
CA GLY A 11 -16.81 33.73 -8.87
C GLY A 11 -16.55 32.84 -10.08
N GLU A 12 -15.35 32.29 -10.26
CA GLU A 12 -15.03 31.36 -11.34
C GLU A 12 -15.01 29.91 -10.85
N ARG A 13 -15.44 28.99 -11.74
CA ARG A 13 -15.36 27.54 -11.49
C ARG A 13 -14.08 26.98 -12.07
N VAL A 14 -13.41 26.12 -11.31
CA VAL A 14 -12.28 25.33 -11.84
C VAL A 14 -12.83 24.18 -12.67
N TYR A 15 -12.49 24.18 -13.95
CA TYR A 15 -12.76 23.05 -14.84
C TYR A 15 -11.49 22.25 -15.04
N THR A 16 -11.58 20.94 -14.92
CA THR A 16 -10.49 20.03 -15.22
C THR A 16 -11.06 18.89 -16.05
N ASP A 17 -10.47 18.63 -17.19
CA ASP A 17 -10.81 17.48 -18.00
C ASP A 17 -10.40 16.20 -17.28
N ALA A 18 -11.36 15.32 -17.06
CA ALA A 18 -11.13 13.97 -16.60
C ALA A 18 -11.14 13.03 -17.79
N PRO A 19 -10.14 12.16 -17.99
CA PRO A 19 -10.18 11.15 -19.07
C PRO A 19 -11.41 10.27 -18.93
N GLY A 20 -12.09 9.98 -20.03
CA GLY A 20 -13.33 9.20 -20.04
C GLY A 20 -13.15 7.69 -19.76
N HIS A 21 -11.94 7.17 -19.85
CA HIS A 21 -11.59 5.79 -19.52
C HIS A 21 -10.40 5.79 -18.55
N TRP A 22 -10.60 5.19 -17.40
CA TRP A 22 -9.56 4.96 -16.40
C TRP A 22 -9.21 3.48 -16.41
N GLU A 23 -8.00 3.14 -16.82
CA GLU A 23 -7.44 1.86 -16.42
C GLU A 23 -7.15 1.94 -14.93
N SER A 24 -7.71 1.03 -14.15
CA SER A 24 -7.35 0.92 -12.74
C SER A 24 -5.96 0.32 -12.64
N ILE A 25 -5.12 0.93 -11.81
CA ILE A 25 -3.81 0.39 -11.45
C ILE A 25 -3.88 0.06 -9.96
N THR A 26 -3.57 -1.18 -9.62
CA THR A 26 -3.42 -1.62 -8.24
C THR A 26 -1.98 -1.39 -7.81
N LEU A 27 -1.82 -0.82 -6.63
CA LEU A 27 -0.55 -0.57 -5.96
C LEU A 27 -0.57 -1.35 -4.65
N THR A 28 0.41 -2.21 -4.45
CA THR A 28 0.56 -2.98 -3.22
C THR A 28 1.99 -2.92 -2.70
N CYS A 29 2.17 -2.99 -1.40
CA CYS A 29 3.49 -3.05 -0.75
C CYS A 29 3.36 -3.49 0.69
N GLY A 30 4.49 -3.85 1.30
CA GLY A 30 4.64 -4.06 2.73
C GLY A 30 5.28 -2.85 3.41
N LEU A 31 5.04 -2.69 4.70
CA LEU A 31 5.67 -1.69 5.55
C LEU A 31 6.35 -2.35 6.74
N ARG A 32 7.63 -2.05 6.92
CA ARG A 32 8.46 -2.49 8.05
C ARG A 32 9.02 -1.27 8.79
N LEU A 33 9.49 -1.45 10.01
CA LEU A 33 10.26 -0.41 10.72
C LEU A 33 11.51 0.03 9.96
N SER A 34 12.07 -0.85 9.13
CA SER A 34 13.27 -0.57 8.32
C SER A 34 12.98 0.06 6.95
N GLY A 35 11.73 0.24 6.57
CA GLY A 35 11.35 0.80 5.28
C GLY A 35 10.13 0.16 4.62
N VAL A 36 9.81 0.63 3.42
CA VAL A 36 8.82 0.02 2.53
C VAL A 36 9.47 -1.18 1.84
N THR A 37 8.75 -2.26 1.70
CA THR A 37 9.22 -3.51 1.08
C THR A 37 8.15 -4.12 0.18
N ALA A 38 8.51 -5.09 -0.64
CA ALA A 38 7.60 -5.86 -1.47
C ALA A 38 6.62 -4.98 -2.28
N ALA A 39 7.11 -3.88 -2.86
CA ALA A 39 6.28 -2.96 -3.62
C ALA A 39 6.04 -3.49 -5.04
N MET A 40 4.77 -3.54 -5.45
CA MET A 40 4.35 -3.92 -6.79
C MET A 40 3.22 -3.03 -7.29
N ALA A 41 3.21 -2.77 -8.59
CA ALA A 41 2.15 -2.05 -9.28
C ALA A 41 1.78 -2.79 -10.57
N PHE A 42 0.48 -2.96 -10.83
CA PHE A 42 0.00 -3.66 -12.02
C PHE A 42 -1.37 -3.12 -12.48
N PRO A 43 -1.70 -3.27 -13.77
CA PRO A 43 -3.00 -2.89 -14.28
C PRO A 43 -4.09 -3.87 -13.80
N GLY A 44 -5.28 -3.35 -13.54
CA GLY A 44 -6.43 -4.11 -13.09
C GLY A 44 -6.61 -4.13 -11.57
N ALA A 45 -7.56 -4.95 -11.11
CA ALA A 45 -7.88 -5.11 -9.70
C ALA A 45 -7.18 -6.37 -9.14
N MET A 46 -6.78 -6.31 -7.86
CA MET A 46 -6.29 -7.48 -7.14
C MET A 46 -7.41 -8.54 -7.05
N ASN A 47 -7.08 -9.76 -7.38
CA ASN A 47 -7.90 -10.95 -7.14
C ASN A 47 -7.06 -11.99 -6.38
N THR A 48 -7.66 -13.14 -6.05
CA THR A 48 -6.98 -14.19 -5.27
C THR A 48 -5.70 -14.67 -5.93
N THR A 49 -5.74 -15.04 -7.21
CA THR A 49 -4.57 -15.54 -7.95
C THR A 49 -3.45 -14.49 -8.02
N MET A 50 -3.79 -13.23 -8.30
CA MET A 50 -2.80 -12.14 -8.32
C MET A 50 -2.22 -11.86 -6.94
N PHE A 51 -2.99 -12.11 -5.89
CA PHE A 51 -2.49 -11.98 -4.53
C PHE A 51 -1.55 -13.14 -4.15
N GLU A 52 -1.86 -14.36 -4.59
CA GLU A 52 -0.99 -15.53 -4.50
C GLU A 52 0.34 -15.27 -5.20
N ASP A 53 0.30 -14.86 -6.48
CA ASP A 53 1.49 -14.51 -7.26
C ASP A 53 2.31 -13.41 -6.55
N TYR A 54 1.65 -12.38 -6.03
CA TYR A 54 2.31 -11.32 -5.27
C TYR A 54 3.01 -11.84 -4.01
N VAL A 55 2.35 -12.71 -3.27
CA VAL A 55 2.95 -13.29 -2.05
C VAL A 55 4.16 -14.15 -2.39
N GLU A 56 4.04 -15.02 -3.38
CA GLU A 56 5.11 -15.96 -3.77
C GLU A 56 6.31 -15.24 -4.40
N GLU A 57 6.05 -14.35 -5.37
CA GLU A 57 7.08 -13.76 -6.21
C GLU A 57 7.69 -12.48 -5.62
N VAL A 58 6.96 -11.77 -4.76
CA VAL A 58 7.37 -10.42 -4.31
C VAL A 58 7.50 -10.34 -2.79
N LEU A 59 6.54 -10.87 -2.03
CA LEU A 59 6.56 -10.75 -0.57
C LEU A 59 7.51 -11.76 0.07
N ILE A 60 7.39 -13.05 -0.25
CA ILE A 60 8.20 -14.12 0.36
C ILE A 60 9.72 -13.87 0.21
N PRO A 61 10.25 -13.45 -0.95
CA PRO A 61 11.67 -13.14 -1.08
C PRO A 61 12.20 -12.05 -0.13
N GLU A 62 11.31 -11.17 0.33
CA GLU A 62 11.63 -10.09 1.27
C GLU A 62 11.46 -10.50 2.74
N LEU A 63 10.83 -11.65 3.03
CA LEU A 63 10.61 -12.13 4.37
C LEU A 63 11.88 -12.73 4.98
N LYS A 64 11.98 -12.59 6.29
CA LYS A 64 13.04 -13.21 7.11
C LYS A 64 12.42 -14.18 8.11
N PRO A 65 13.10 -15.26 8.45
CA PRO A 65 12.65 -16.14 9.52
C PRO A 65 12.35 -15.36 10.81
N GLY A 66 11.17 -15.58 11.37
CA GLY A 66 10.70 -14.88 12.56
C GLY A 66 9.88 -13.61 12.29
N ASP A 67 9.75 -13.18 11.03
CA ASP A 67 8.86 -12.05 10.68
C ASP A 67 7.40 -12.36 11.04
N VAL A 68 6.66 -11.32 11.38
CA VAL A 68 5.22 -11.37 11.58
C VAL A 68 4.55 -10.53 10.49
N VAL A 69 3.83 -11.20 9.60
CA VAL A 69 3.06 -10.56 8.54
C VAL A 69 1.67 -10.25 9.07
N ILE A 70 1.32 -8.96 9.08
CA ILE A 70 0.01 -8.49 9.51
C ILE A 70 -0.71 -7.95 8.29
N TRP A 71 -1.88 -8.48 8.00
CA TRP A 71 -2.74 -8.00 6.91
C TRP A 71 -4.20 -7.97 7.31
N ASP A 72 -5.01 -7.28 6.52
CA ASP A 72 -6.43 -7.21 6.76
C ASP A 72 -7.14 -8.56 6.46
N ASN A 73 -8.40 -8.61 6.81
CA ASN A 73 -9.20 -9.82 6.73
C ASN A 73 -9.99 -9.91 5.40
N LEU A 74 -9.41 -9.46 4.27
CA LEU A 74 -10.01 -9.59 2.94
C LEU A 74 -9.98 -11.05 2.46
N GLN A 75 -10.90 -11.41 1.54
CA GLN A 75 -11.01 -12.77 1.05
C GLN A 75 -9.72 -13.34 0.41
N PRO A 76 -8.98 -12.59 -0.43
CA PRO A 76 -7.71 -13.07 -0.95
C PRO A 76 -6.68 -13.41 0.14
N HIS A 77 -6.68 -12.65 1.24
CA HIS A 77 -5.75 -12.85 2.36
C HIS A 77 -6.10 -14.03 3.27
N LYS A 78 -7.23 -14.69 3.01
CA LYS A 78 -7.70 -15.87 3.77
C LYS A 78 -7.45 -17.16 3.02
N ALA A 79 -6.86 -17.12 1.82
CA ALA A 79 -6.50 -18.31 1.10
C ALA A 79 -5.50 -19.12 1.95
N GLU A 80 -5.84 -20.35 2.23
CA GLU A 80 -5.05 -21.22 3.12
C GLU A 80 -3.65 -21.43 2.54
N GLU A 81 -3.57 -21.57 1.22
CA GLU A 81 -2.32 -21.73 0.46
C GLU A 81 -1.36 -20.54 0.66
N VAL A 82 -1.90 -19.31 0.72
CA VAL A 82 -1.10 -18.10 0.93
C VAL A 82 -0.51 -18.05 2.34
N VAL A 83 -1.31 -18.43 3.34
CA VAL A 83 -0.85 -18.48 4.74
C VAL A 83 0.24 -19.54 4.88
N GLU A 84 0.00 -20.75 4.34
CA GLU A 84 0.97 -21.85 4.35
C GLU A 84 2.29 -21.48 3.66
N ALA A 85 2.25 -20.78 2.53
CA ALA A 85 3.44 -20.31 1.82
C ALA A 85 4.28 -19.33 2.65
N VAL A 86 3.63 -18.37 3.33
CA VAL A 86 4.31 -17.42 4.24
C VAL A 86 4.91 -18.15 5.45
N GLU A 87 4.19 -19.12 6.03
CA GLU A 87 4.66 -19.89 7.17
C GLU A 87 5.80 -20.83 6.78
N ALA A 88 5.76 -21.43 5.59
CA ALA A 88 6.86 -22.23 5.06
C ALA A 88 8.14 -21.41 4.84
N ALA A 89 8.03 -20.11 4.58
CA ALA A 89 9.17 -19.20 4.51
C ALA A 89 9.74 -18.82 5.90
N GLY A 90 9.15 -19.33 6.99
CA GLY A 90 9.60 -19.08 8.36
C GLY A 90 9.03 -17.83 9.01
N ALA A 91 8.05 -17.20 8.39
CA ALA A 91 7.29 -16.09 8.94
C ALA A 91 5.97 -16.58 9.57
N ARG A 92 5.25 -15.70 10.24
CA ARG A 92 3.95 -15.98 10.84
C ARG A 92 2.91 -14.98 10.35
N VAL A 93 1.73 -15.45 10.01
CA VAL A 93 0.60 -14.59 9.62
C VAL A 93 -0.26 -14.26 10.83
N VAL A 94 -0.60 -13.00 10.98
CA VAL A 94 -1.56 -12.50 11.97
C VAL A 94 -2.61 -11.65 11.26
N PRO A 95 -3.83 -12.20 11.07
CA PRO A 95 -4.91 -11.41 10.48
C PRO A 95 -5.38 -10.33 11.45
N LEU A 96 -5.65 -9.13 10.93
CA LEU A 96 -6.28 -8.07 11.70
C LEU A 96 -7.71 -8.45 12.10
N PRO A 97 -8.18 -7.98 13.24
CA PRO A 97 -9.59 -8.06 13.57
C PRO A 97 -10.43 -7.37 12.48
N PRO A 98 -11.65 -7.87 12.19
CA PRO A 98 -12.54 -7.19 11.27
C PRO A 98 -12.75 -5.71 11.66
N TRP A 99 -12.80 -4.82 10.67
CA TRP A 99 -13.07 -3.38 10.86
C TRP A 99 -12.03 -2.63 11.72
N SER A 100 -10.78 -3.05 11.70
CA SER A 100 -9.71 -2.45 12.53
C SER A 100 -8.55 -1.88 11.70
N PRO A 101 -8.81 -1.00 10.70
CA PRO A 101 -7.74 -0.38 9.93
C PRO A 101 -6.83 0.52 10.79
N ASP A 102 -7.38 1.06 11.88
CA ASP A 102 -6.66 1.94 12.80
C ASP A 102 -5.51 1.25 13.57
N LEU A 103 -5.42 -0.07 13.47
CA LEU A 103 -4.37 -0.85 14.13
C LEU A 103 -3.12 -1.04 13.26
N THR A 104 -3.10 -0.50 12.03
CA THR A 104 -1.94 -0.66 11.14
C THR A 104 -1.34 0.66 10.71
N PRO A 105 -0.01 0.79 10.76
CA PRO A 105 0.70 1.96 10.27
C PRO A 105 0.68 2.10 8.75
N ILE A 106 0.34 1.02 8.02
CA ILE A 106 0.30 1.04 6.55
C ILE A 106 -0.76 2.00 6.00
N GLU A 107 -1.85 2.24 6.72
CA GLU A 107 -2.89 3.18 6.32
C GLU A 107 -2.38 4.63 6.24
N GLU A 108 -1.51 5.03 7.16
CA GLU A 108 -0.87 6.34 7.15
C GLU A 108 0.08 6.48 5.95
N MET A 109 0.87 5.44 5.68
CA MET A 109 1.72 5.39 4.49
C MET A 109 0.89 5.48 3.22
N VAL A 110 -0.18 4.69 3.09
CA VAL A 110 -1.08 4.71 1.93
C VAL A 110 -1.70 6.10 1.74
N SER A 111 -2.06 6.78 2.83
CA SER A 111 -2.57 8.15 2.79
C SER A 111 -1.53 9.14 2.26
N LYS A 112 -0.29 9.08 2.74
CA LYS A 112 0.84 9.89 2.26
C LYS A 112 1.08 9.67 0.77
N VAL A 113 1.21 8.41 0.35
CA VAL A 113 1.43 8.01 -1.06
C VAL A 113 0.29 8.50 -1.95
N LYS A 114 -0.97 8.29 -1.56
CA LYS A 114 -2.13 8.76 -2.31
C LYS A 114 -2.13 10.28 -2.48
N ASN A 115 -1.72 11.04 -1.46
CA ASN A 115 -1.64 12.49 -1.55
C ASN A 115 -0.51 12.94 -2.50
N ALA A 116 0.66 12.32 -2.45
CA ALA A 116 1.76 12.57 -3.38
C ALA A 116 1.34 12.29 -4.83
N MET A 117 0.69 11.15 -5.07
CA MET A 117 0.19 10.78 -6.41
C MET A 117 -0.88 11.73 -6.94
N ARG A 118 -1.80 12.22 -6.06
CA ARG A 118 -2.77 13.25 -6.46
C ARG A 118 -2.08 14.55 -6.85
N SER A 119 -1.03 14.93 -6.13
CA SER A 119 -0.24 16.14 -6.41
C SER A 119 0.52 16.02 -7.71
N ALA A 120 1.07 14.84 -8.02
CA ALA A 120 1.76 14.56 -9.27
C ALA A 120 0.82 14.64 -10.49
N ALA A 121 -0.49 14.44 -10.29
CA ALA A 121 -1.52 14.50 -11.35
C ALA A 121 -1.18 13.69 -12.61
N ALA A 122 -0.41 12.59 -12.45
CA ALA A 122 0.02 11.73 -13.53
C ALA A 122 -1.19 11.12 -14.26
N ARG A 123 -1.15 11.15 -15.61
CA ARG A 123 -2.27 10.69 -16.47
C ARG A 123 -1.86 9.53 -17.37
N ALA A 124 -0.60 9.45 -17.76
CA ALA A 124 -0.06 8.32 -18.51
C ALA A 124 0.35 7.19 -17.56
N THR A 125 0.22 5.94 -17.99
CA THR A 125 0.51 4.75 -17.18
C THR A 125 1.94 4.78 -16.64
N GLU A 126 2.93 5.08 -17.47
CA GLU A 126 4.34 5.19 -17.07
C GLU A 126 4.55 6.31 -16.04
N ALA A 127 3.85 7.44 -16.20
CA ALA A 127 3.92 8.54 -15.24
C ALA A 127 3.28 8.18 -13.89
N VAL A 128 2.26 7.32 -13.88
CA VAL A 128 1.65 6.79 -12.64
C VAL A 128 2.65 5.88 -11.92
N TYR A 129 3.33 4.98 -12.62
CA TYR A 129 4.35 4.12 -12.02
C TYR A 129 5.53 4.94 -11.48
N ALA A 130 6.01 5.93 -12.24
CA ALA A 130 7.08 6.82 -11.79
C ALA A 130 6.66 7.65 -10.56
N ALA A 131 5.43 8.17 -10.54
CA ALA A 131 4.88 8.90 -9.40
C ALA A 131 4.74 8.01 -8.16
N PHE A 132 4.35 6.74 -8.34
CA PHE A 132 4.29 5.78 -7.26
C PHE A 132 5.66 5.47 -6.67
N ALA A 133 6.64 5.16 -7.52
CA ALA A 133 8.01 4.91 -7.08
C ALA A 133 8.59 6.13 -6.32
N SER A 134 8.38 7.34 -6.83
CA SER A 134 8.78 8.57 -6.15
C SER A 134 8.08 8.74 -4.80
N ALA A 135 6.77 8.51 -4.75
CA ALA A 135 5.99 8.64 -3.53
C ALA A 135 6.42 7.63 -2.44
N LEU A 136 6.82 6.42 -2.83
CA LEU A 136 7.39 5.43 -1.90
C LEU A 136 8.78 5.86 -1.40
N HIS A 137 9.60 6.44 -2.28
CA HIS A 137 10.92 6.94 -1.90
C HIS A 137 10.84 8.10 -0.90
N ASP A 138 9.77 8.90 -0.96
CA ASP A 138 9.53 10.03 -0.05
C ASP A 138 9.01 9.59 1.34
N VAL A 139 8.78 8.29 1.56
CA VAL A 139 8.47 7.73 2.88
C VAL A 139 9.75 7.59 3.68
N THR A 140 9.90 8.39 4.71
CA THR A 140 11.09 8.42 5.56
C THR A 140 11.00 7.43 6.72
N LEU A 141 12.15 7.05 7.30
CA LEU A 141 12.18 6.24 8.52
C LEU A 141 11.57 6.97 9.72
N GLU A 142 11.61 8.30 9.74
CA GLU A 142 10.96 9.12 10.77
C GLU A 142 9.44 9.03 10.67
N ASP A 143 8.87 9.11 9.45
CA ASP A 143 7.44 8.86 9.21
C ASP A 143 7.05 7.49 9.74
N ILE A 144 7.80 6.45 9.34
CA ILE A 144 7.51 5.06 9.71
C ILE A 144 7.55 4.88 11.22
N ALA A 145 8.59 5.39 11.89
CA ALA A 145 8.72 5.30 13.35
C ALA A 145 7.54 5.99 14.06
N GLY A 146 7.11 7.15 13.56
CA GLY A 146 5.93 7.86 14.07
C GLY A 146 4.66 7.02 13.91
N TRP A 147 4.41 6.50 12.72
CA TRP A 147 3.22 5.69 12.44
C TRP A 147 3.16 4.39 13.26
N PHE A 148 4.30 3.70 13.42
CA PHE A 148 4.36 2.52 14.29
C PHE A 148 4.14 2.90 15.75
N GLY A 149 4.69 4.02 16.23
CA GLY A 149 4.45 4.51 17.59
C GLY A 149 2.98 4.83 17.85
N ASP A 150 2.29 5.42 16.89
CA ASP A 150 0.89 5.83 17.03
C ASP A 150 -0.09 4.69 16.85
N ARG A 151 0.17 3.75 15.92
CA ARG A 151 -0.80 2.73 15.48
C ARG A 151 -0.45 1.32 15.90
N ALA A 152 0.83 1.01 16.08
CA ALA A 152 1.31 -0.34 16.34
C ALA A 152 2.35 -0.38 17.46
N ALA A 153 2.17 0.39 18.51
CA ALA A 153 3.07 0.39 19.67
C ALA A 153 3.30 -1.02 20.25
N TYR A 154 2.34 -1.92 20.07
CA TYR A 154 2.45 -3.33 20.45
C TYR A 154 3.55 -4.08 19.66
N ALA A 155 3.82 -3.69 18.41
CA ALA A 155 4.84 -4.31 17.56
C ALA A 155 6.26 -3.80 17.88
N MET A 156 6.40 -2.72 18.64
CA MET A 156 7.67 -2.12 19.01
C MET A 156 8.23 -2.64 20.36
N GLN A 157 7.45 -3.43 21.08
CA GLN A 157 7.79 -3.93 22.42
C GLN A 157 8.34 -5.37 22.43
N SER A 158 8.52 -5.96 21.25
CA SER A 158 9.00 -7.33 21.06
C SER A 158 10.49 -7.42 20.73
#